data_9b37e8edfffebcf066d9d211c8a5b71b
#
_entry.id   9b37e8edfffebcf066d9d211c8a5b71b
#
_cell.length_a   1.000
_cell.length_b   1.000
_cell.length_c   1.000
_cell.angle_alpha   90.00
_cell.angle_beta   90.00
_cell.angle_gamma   90.00
#
_symmetry.space_group_name_H-M   'P 1'
#
loop_
_entity.id
_entity.type
_entity.pdbx_description
1 polymer ?
#
loop_
_entity_poly.entity_id
_entity_poly.type
_entity_poly.pdbx_seq_one_letter_code
_entity_poly.pdbx_strand_id
1 'polypeptide(L)'
;MPTLSTGVLAASDIVSRVWLELKRKAHARFRRKPQVTTRTTPTVVRFNAAFLLPGFDAPQPAGEHRVDLDEKSLEGAFRTAWRRVATFIHLPAISVKGSMQQMVPIEPASLDAALDKDRRQS
;
A
#
# COMPACT_ATOMS: atom_id res chain seq x y z
N MET A 1 -41.55 -37.56 -18.48
CA MET A 1 -41.82 -37.01 -17.20
C MET A 1 -41.31 -35.57 -17.06
N PRO A 2 -41.79 -34.72 -17.94
CA PRO A 2 -41.28 -33.32 -17.91
C PRO A 2 -41.65 -32.54 -16.64
N THR A 3 -42.73 -32.91 -16.00
CA THR A 3 -43.18 -32.21 -14.77
C THR A 3 -42.25 -32.41 -13.57
N LEU A 4 -41.68 -33.60 -13.45
CA LEU A 4 -40.69 -33.86 -12.36
C LEU A 4 -39.40 -33.10 -12.56
N SER A 5 -38.92 -33.03 -13.81
CA SER A 5 -37.72 -32.24 -14.14
C SER A 5 -37.92 -30.76 -13.84
N THR A 6 -39.08 -30.21 -14.16
CA THR A 6 -39.37 -28.80 -13.92
C THR A 6 -39.43 -28.49 -12.43
N GLY A 7 -39.98 -29.39 -11.62
CA GLY A 7 -40.04 -29.21 -10.16
C GLY A 7 -38.64 -29.23 -9.51
N VAL A 8 -37.77 -30.12 -9.98
CA VAL A 8 -36.39 -30.19 -9.50
C VAL A 8 -35.61 -28.93 -9.86
N LEU A 9 -35.76 -28.42 -11.09
CA LEU A 9 -35.12 -27.20 -11.54
C LEU A 9 -35.57 -25.98 -10.74
N ALA A 10 -36.87 -25.88 -10.45
CA ALA A 10 -37.40 -24.78 -9.65
C ALA A 10 -36.84 -24.78 -8.21
N ALA A 11 -36.79 -25.94 -7.58
CA ALA A 11 -36.19 -26.08 -6.25
C ALA A 11 -34.70 -25.71 -6.23
N SER A 12 -33.95 -26.15 -7.21
CA SER A 12 -32.54 -25.80 -7.36
C SER A 12 -32.34 -24.31 -7.54
N ASP A 13 -33.19 -23.66 -8.32
CA ASP A 13 -33.12 -22.22 -8.58
C ASP A 13 -33.40 -21.41 -7.32
N ILE A 14 -34.38 -21.80 -6.51
CA ILE A 14 -34.70 -21.16 -5.23
C ILE A 14 -33.53 -21.29 -4.26
N VAL A 15 -32.91 -22.44 -4.14
CA VAL A 15 -31.74 -22.67 -3.28
C VAL A 15 -30.57 -21.80 -3.73
N SER A 16 -30.35 -21.69 -5.02
CA SER A 16 -29.29 -20.84 -5.58
C SER A 16 -29.50 -19.37 -5.25
N ARG A 17 -30.72 -18.88 -5.33
CA ARG A 17 -31.06 -17.49 -4.98
C ARG A 17 -30.86 -17.19 -3.50
N VAL A 18 -31.30 -18.05 -2.63
CA VAL A 18 -31.10 -17.91 -1.18
C VAL A 18 -29.61 -17.90 -0.84
N TRP A 19 -28.85 -18.78 -1.46
CA TRP A 19 -27.40 -18.86 -1.27
C TRP A 19 -26.70 -17.57 -1.72
N LEU A 20 -27.09 -17.01 -2.87
CA LEU A 20 -26.54 -15.75 -3.37
C LEU A 20 -26.86 -14.57 -2.43
N GLU A 21 -28.07 -14.52 -1.88
CA GLU A 21 -28.44 -13.49 -0.93
C GLU A 21 -27.64 -13.58 0.37
N LEU A 22 -27.44 -14.78 0.89
CA LEU A 22 -26.62 -15.02 2.06
C LEU A 22 -25.17 -14.58 1.83
N LYS A 23 -24.62 -14.87 0.65
CA LYS A 23 -23.28 -14.42 0.28
C LYS A 23 -23.18 -12.90 0.20
N ARG A 24 -24.18 -12.24 -0.36
CA ARG A 24 -24.20 -10.78 -0.45
C ARG A 24 -24.23 -10.14 0.95
N LYS A 25 -25.06 -10.66 1.84
CA LYS A 25 -25.16 -10.16 3.21
C LYS A 25 -23.87 -10.39 4.00
N ALA A 26 -23.28 -11.56 3.86
CA ALA A 26 -21.99 -11.86 4.48
C ALA A 26 -20.89 -10.94 3.96
N HIS A 27 -20.84 -10.71 2.64
CA HIS A 27 -19.88 -9.83 2.01
C HIS A 27 -20.05 -8.37 2.43
N ALA A 28 -21.30 -7.90 2.57
CA ALA A 28 -21.58 -6.56 3.06
C ALA A 28 -21.15 -6.38 4.53
N ARG A 29 -21.31 -7.41 5.36
CA ARG A 29 -20.83 -7.38 6.74
C ARG A 29 -19.31 -7.35 6.80
N PHE A 30 -18.62 -8.09 5.93
CA PHE A 30 -17.16 -8.07 5.83
C PHE A 30 -16.61 -6.70 5.41
N ARG A 31 -17.32 -5.96 4.57
CA ARG A 31 -16.93 -4.61 4.18
C ARG A 31 -16.97 -3.62 5.35
N ARG A 32 -17.80 -3.87 6.36
CA ARG A 32 -17.95 -2.99 7.52
C ARG A 32 -17.03 -3.34 8.68
N LYS A 33 -16.41 -4.54 8.68
CA LYS A 33 -15.55 -5.03 9.76
C LYS A 33 -14.32 -5.71 9.22
N PRO A 34 -13.17 -5.51 9.84
CA PRO A 34 -12.64 -4.24 10.26
C PRO A 34 -12.28 -3.45 9.02
N GLN A 35 -12.49 -2.18 9.00
CA GLN A 35 -12.08 -1.37 7.87
C GLN A 35 -10.56 -1.28 7.87
N VAL A 36 -9.94 -1.84 6.83
CA VAL A 36 -8.52 -1.64 6.59
C VAL A 36 -8.36 -0.24 6.01
N THR A 37 -7.89 0.68 6.82
CA THR A 37 -7.62 2.04 6.39
C THR A 37 -6.14 2.15 6.03
N THR A 38 -5.88 2.67 4.85
CA THR A 38 -4.52 2.98 4.43
C THR A 38 -4.32 4.48 4.57
N ARG A 39 -3.18 4.90 5.12
CA ARG A 39 -2.80 6.30 5.16
C ARG A 39 -1.41 6.47 4.58
N THR A 40 -1.20 7.58 3.88
CA THR A 40 0.10 7.99 3.37
C THR A 40 0.57 9.20 4.17
N THR A 41 1.73 9.06 4.81
CA THR A 41 2.34 10.16 5.56
C THR A 41 3.51 10.69 4.75
N PRO A 42 3.43 11.93 4.24
CA PRO A 42 4.56 12.53 3.54
C PRO A 42 5.62 12.98 4.54
N THR A 43 6.87 12.65 4.25
CA THR A 43 8.03 13.12 5.01
C THR A 43 9.07 13.64 4.04
N VAL A 44 10.08 14.33 4.56
CA VAL A 44 11.20 14.83 3.76
C VAL A 44 12.50 14.34 4.39
N VAL A 45 13.38 13.79 3.57
CA VAL A 45 14.74 13.41 3.98
C VAL A 45 15.74 14.29 3.25
N ARG A 46 16.85 14.60 3.90
CA ARG A 46 17.89 15.43 3.33
C ARG A 46 19.19 14.64 3.20
N PHE A 47 19.76 14.68 2.00
CA PHE A 47 21.08 14.14 1.71
C PHE A 47 22.04 15.30 1.46
N ASN A 48 23.17 15.29 2.14
CA ASN A 48 24.20 16.31 1.99
C ASN A 48 25.12 16.05 0.79
N ALA A 49 25.18 14.81 0.35
CA ALA A 49 25.99 14.39 -0.79
C ALA A 49 25.16 13.49 -1.71
N ALA A 50 25.63 13.31 -2.95
CA ALA A 50 25.02 12.35 -3.86
C ALA A 50 25.04 10.96 -3.25
N PHE A 51 23.98 10.20 -3.47
CA PHE A 51 23.79 8.88 -2.85
C PHE A 51 23.34 7.86 -3.88
N LEU A 52 23.69 6.61 -3.64
CA LEU A 52 23.31 5.49 -4.50
C LEU A 52 22.24 4.66 -3.82
N LEU A 53 21.16 4.38 -4.56
CA LEU A 53 20.09 3.50 -4.10
C LEU A 53 20.17 2.17 -4.83
N PRO A 54 19.73 1.07 -4.19
CA PRO A 54 19.63 -0.22 -4.88
C PRO A 54 18.74 -0.12 -6.11
N GLY A 55 19.16 -0.74 -7.20
CA GLY A 55 18.43 -0.73 -8.46
C GLY A 55 18.70 0.47 -9.37
N PHE A 56 19.54 1.41 -8.94
CA PHE A 56 19.95 2.56 -9.75
C PHE A 56 21.41 2.45 -10.12
N ASP A 57 21.71 2.68 -11.39
CA ASP A 57 23.08 2.62 -11.92
C ASP A 57 23.89 3.88 -11.63
N ALA A 58 23.21 4.99 -11.41
CA ALA A 58 23.82 6.29 -11.19
C ALA A 58 23.43 6.84 -9.81
N PRO A 59 24.33 7.60 -9.16
CA PRO A 59 23.99 8.28 -7.91
C PRO A 59 22.89 9.30 -8.11
N GLN A 60 22.05 9.44 -7.09
CA GLN A 60 21.01 10.46 -7.07
C GLN A 60 21.56 11.76 -6.50
N PRO A 61 21.07 12.92 -6.96
CA PRO A 61 21.62 14.20 -6.50
C PRO A 61 21.30 14.46 -5.02
N ALA A 62 22.21 15.17 -4.37
CA ALA A 62 22.02 15.64 -3.02
C ALA A 62 20.83 16.61 -2.95
N GLY A 63 20.28 16.77 -1.78
CA GLY A 63 19.16 17.69 -1.54
C GLY A 63 18.05 17.04 -0.75
N GLU A 64 16.91 17.70 -0.72
CA GLU A 64 15.73 17.22 -0.03
C GLU A 64 14.89 16.36 -0.96
N HIS A 65 14.54 15.19 -0.50
CA HIS A 65 13.68 14.24 -1.21
C HIS A 65 12.43 13.96 -0.39
N ARG A 66 11.29 13.99 -1.05
CA ARG A 66 10.05 13.59 -0.42
C ARG A 66 10.02 12.07 -0.30
N VAL A 67 9.61 11.59 0.88
CA VAL A 67 9.42 10.16 1.15
C VAL A 67 8.00 9.97 1.67
N ASP A 68 7.25 9.13 1.01
CA ASP A 68 5.89 8.79 1.40
C ASP A 68 5.90 7.45 2.13
N LEU A 69 5.34 7.44 3.32
CA LEU A 69 5.20 6.24 4.14
C LEU A 69 3.76 5.77 4.10
N ASP A 70 3.51 4.63 3.48
CA ASP A 70 2.19 4.03 3.44
C ASP A 70 2.03 3.06 4.60
N GLU A 71 0.97 3.25 5.37
CA GLU A 71 0.68 2.43 6.52
C GLU A 71 -0.75 1.91 6.45
N LYS A 72 -0.96 0.69 6.94
CA LYS A 72 -2.29 0.08 7.10
C LYS A 72 -2.65 -0.02 8.56
N SER A 73 -3.91 0.26 8.86
CA SER A 73 -4.44 0.02 10.19
C SER A 73 -4.67 -1.46 10.43
N LEU A 74 -4.28 -1.91 11.60
CA LEU A 74 -4.58 -3.24 12.10
C LEU A 74 -5.47 -3.06 13.32
N GLU A 75 -6.76 -3.34 13.17
CA GLU A 75 -7.70 -3.24 14.27
C GLU A 75 -7.66 -4.51 15.11
N GLY A 76 -7.17 -4.35 16.34
CA GLY A 76 -7.26 -5.39 17.35
C GLY A 76 -8.52 -5.25 18.19
N ALA A 77 -8.75 -6.18 19.13
CA ALA A 77 -9.92 -6.17 19.99
C ALA A 77 -10.00 -4.92 20.88
N PHE A 78 -8.87 -4.32 21.21
CA PHE A 78 -8.79 -3.23 22.20
C PHE A 78 -8.05 -1.99 21.70
N ARG A 79 -7.39 -2.05 20.54
CA ARG A 79 -6.63 -0.92 20.01
C ARG A 79 -6.40 -1.05 18.52
N THR A 80 -6.20 0.11 17.88
CA THR A 80 -5.76 0.17 16.49
C THR A 80 -4.25 0.36 16.45
N ALA A 81 -3.57 -0.46 15.69
CA ALA A 81 -2.14 -0.33 15.43
C ALA A 81 -1.92 -0.01 13.95
N TRP A 82 -0.85 0.72 13.64
CA TRP A 82 -0.45 1.05 12.29
C TRP A 82 0.79 0.27 11.90
N ARG A 83 0.72 -0.37 10.75
CA ARG A 83 1.84 -1.13 10.19
C ARG A 83 2.29 -0.48 8.88
N ARG A 84 3.59 -0.22 8.78
CA ARG A 84 4.19 0.25 7.53
C ARG A 84 4.16 -0.87 6.50
N VAL A 85 3.58 -0.60 5.32
CA VAL A 85 3.45 -1.58 4.25
C VAL A 85 4.26 -1.20 3.01
N ALA A 86 4.55 0.09 2.82
CA ALA A 86 5.34 0.55 1.70
C ALA A 86 6.02 1.88 2.03
N THR A 87 7.16 2.11 1.41
CA THR A 87 7.89 3.38 1.47
C THR A 87 8.28 3.76 0.06
N PHE A 88 8.02 5.01 -0.32
CA PHE A 88 8.34 5.52 -1.66
C PHE A 88 9.19 6.76 -1.53
N ILE A 89 10.26 6.83 -2.30
CA ILE A 89 11.09 8.04 -2.39
C ILE A 89 10.81 8.74 -3.72
N HIS A 90 10.72 10.06 -3.69
CA HIS A 90 10.55 10.88 -4.88
C HIS A 90 11.91 11.31 -5.42
N LEU A 91 12.16 11.05 -6.67
CA LEU A 91 13.40 11.36 -7.36
C LEU A 91 13.10 12.18 -8.61
N PRO A 92 13.92 13.14 -8.97
CA PRO A 92 15.07 13.69 -8.25
C PRO A 92 14.68 14.52 -7.02
N ALA A 93 15.63 15.25 -6.44
CA ALA A 93 15.39 16.10 -5.29
C ALA A 93 14.34 17.18 -5.58
N ILE A 94 13.66 17.65 -4.54
CA ILE A 94 12.59 18.64 -4.63
C ILE A 94 13.08 19.94 -5.31
N SER A 95 14.32 20.31 -5.08
CA SER A 95 14.91 21.53 -5.61
C SER A 95 15.23 21.49 -7.10
N VAL A 96 15.19 20.31 -7.74
CA VAL A 96 15.48 20.15 -9.15
C VAL A 96 14.24 20.53 -9.96
N LYS A 97 14.27 21.72 -10.56
CA LYS A 97 13.16 22.23 -11.35
C LYS A 97 13.20 21.65 -12.77
N GLY A 98 12.01 21.43 -13.34
CA GLY A 98 11.86 20.99 -14.71
C GLY A 98 12.06 19.50 -14.95
N SER A 99 12.40 18.74 -13.93
CA SER A 99 12.53 17.30 -14.02
C SER A 99 11.21 16.62 -13.62
N MET A 100 10.83 15.57 -14.35
CA MET A 100 9.72 14.73 -13.94
C MET A 100 10.10 13.99 -12.68
N GLN A 101 9.32 14.20 -11.61
CA GLN A 101 9.51 13.45 -10.37
C GLN A 101 8.98 12.04 -10.53
N GLN A 102 9.78 11.09 -10.08
CA GLN A 102 9.48 9.68 -10.12
C GLN A 102 9.31 9.17 -8.69
N MET A 103 8.21 8.51 -8.41
CA MET A 103 7.98 7.88 -7.13
C MET A 103 8.46 6.44 -7.20
N VAL A 104 9.46 6.09 -6.41
CA VAL A 104 10.14 4.81 -6.47
C VAL A 104 9.97 4.07 -5.17
N PRO A 105 9.49 2.81 -5.19
CA PRO A 105 9.43 2.02 -3.96
C PRO A 105 10.85 1.72 -3.46
N ILE A 106 11.02 1.82 -2.14
CA ILE A 106 12.32 1.58 -1.51
C ILE A 106 12.13 0.81 -0.21
N GLU A 107 13.06 -0.09 0.08
CA GLU A 107 13.13 -0.76 1.37
C GLU A 107 13.51 0.25 2.45
N PRO A 108 12.78 0.32 3.58
CA PRO A 108 13.14 1.23 4.67
C PRO A 108 14.56 1.05 5.17
N ALA A 109 15.05 -0.18 5.22
CA ALA A 109 16.43 -0.46 5.63
C ALA A 109 17.44 0.12 4.66
N SER A 110 17.16 0.10 3.36
CA SER A 110 18.03 0.69 2.33
C SER A 110 18.08 2.20 2.44
N LEU A 111 16.94 2.84 2.72
CA LEU A 111 16.89 4.28 2.93
C LEU A 111 17.67 4.68 4.19
N ASP A 112 17.48 3.95 5.28
CA ASP A 112 18.19 4.20 6.54
C ASP A 112 19.70 4.02 6.36
N ALA A 113 20.14 3.01 5.63
CA ALA A 113 21.54 2.78 5.33
C ALA A 113 22.15 3.92 4.51
N ALA A 114 21.41 4.42 3.52
CA ALA A 114 21.87 5.55 2.69
C ALA A 114 21.98 6.84 3.53
N LEU A 115 21.03 7.09 4.41
CA LEU A 115 21.06 8.24 5.31
C LEU A 115 22.23 8.15 6.32
N ASP A 116 22.47 6.97 6.86
CA ASP A 116 23.61 6.74 7.76
C ASP A 116 24.95 6.98 7.06
N LYS A 117 25.07 6.49 5.84
CA LYS A 117 26.28 6.71 5.04
C LYS A 117 26.49 8.19 4.77
N ASP A 118 25.43 8.92 4.46
CA ASP A 118 25.50 10.37 4.24
C ASP A 118 25.96 11.11 5.49
N ARG A 119 25.46 10.73 6.65
CA ARG A 119 25.87 11.32 7.94
C ARG A 119 27.34 11.07 8.25
N ARG A 120 27.87 9.91 7.88
CA ARG A 120 29.28 9.57 8.09
C ARG A 120 30.22 10.32 7.17
N GLN A 121 29.74 10.73 5.99
CA GLN A 121 30.53 11.45 4.99
C GLN A 121 30.53 12.96 5.19
N SER A 122 29.62 13.50 6.00
CA SER A 122 29.49 14.94 6.23
C SER A 122 30.29 15.46 7.44
#